data_635b256b2d219c2c9fa5becfa9349de0
#
_entry.id   635b256b2d219c2c9fa5becfa9349de0
#
_cell.length_a   1.000
_cell.length_b   1.000
_cell.length_c   1.000
_cell.angle_alpha   90.00
_cell.angle_beta   90.00
_cell.angle_gamma   90.00
#
_symmetry.space_group_name_H-M   'P 1'
#
loop_
_entity.id
_entity.type
_entity.pdbx_description
1 polymer ?
#
loop_
_entity_poly.entity_id
_entity_poly.type
_entity_poly.pdbx_seq_one_letter_code
_entity_poly.pdbx_strand_id
1 'polypeptide(L)'
;MWRRDKLGLEKTDFFFPCRVRWYMMAIIGFSIGLMGYMLYTLIDCLARMRYSAIHAALELKDKSSIGAIFLSILMTTCITSSFVLASSWLVCFVAPQAAASGIPEVMAYLNGCLIRKVFNINTLIVKFISCVLAVASGLPV
;
A
#
# COMPACT_ATOMS: atom_id res chain seq x y z
N MET A 1 -6.04 -34.36 11.60
CA MET A 1 -5.37 -34.91 12.77
C MET A 1 -4.19 -35.84 12.42
N TRP A 2 -4.03 -36.29 11.20
CA TRP A 2 -3.10 -37.34 10.76
C TRP A 2 -1.70 -36.87 10.30
N ARG A 3 -1.44 -35.58 10.20
CA ARG A 3 -0.15 -35.05 9.71
C ARG A 3 0.77 -34.45 10.78
N ARG A 4 0.26 -34.28 11.99
CA ARG A 4 1.01 -33.63 13.07
C ARG A 4 2.03 -34.56 13.74
N ASP A 5 1.76 -35.84 13.75
CA ASP A 5 2.58 -36.83 14.46
C ASP A 5 3.80 -37.31 13.64
N LYS A 6 3.85 -37.06 12.31
CA LYS A 6 4.97 -37.48 11.45
C LYS A 6 6.10 -36.46 11.33
N LEU A 7 5.92 -35.24 11.84
CA LEU A 7 6.92 -34.18 11.73
C LEU A 7 7.79 -34.05 12.98
N GLY A 8 7.67 -34.96 13.97
CA GLY A 8 8.50 -34.89 15.17
C GLY A 8 8.47 -33.53 15.87
N LEU A 9 7.40 -32.79 15.65
CA LEU A 9 7.11 -31.58 16.41
C LEU A 9 6.67 -32.04 17.79
N GLU A 10 7.67 -32.47 18.58
CA GLU A 10 7.59 -32.50 20.00
C GLU A 10 6.85 -31.24 20.45
N LYS A 11 5.88 -31.41 21.34
CA LYS A 11 5.20 -30.33 22.05
C LYS A 11 6.24 -29.43 22.71
N THR A 12 6.93 -28.65 21.94
CA THR A 12 7.42 -27.40 22.45
C THR A 12 6.17 -26.55 22.66
N ASP A 13 5.55 -26.75 23.81
CA ASP A 13 4.70 -25.77 24.44
C ASP A 13 5.56 -24.51 24.51
N PHE A 14 5.57 -23.75 23.43
CA PHE A 14 6.14 -22.43 23.36
C PHE A 14 5.19 -21.55 24.19
N PHE A 15 5.15 -21.84 25.48
CA PHE A 15 4.56 -21.00 26.50
C PHE A 15 5.47 -19.76 26.61
N PHE A 16 5.34 -18.89 25.61
CA PHE A 16 5.81 -17.54 25.84
C PHE A 16 5.12 -17.02 27.10
N PRO A 17 5.87 -16.62 28.13
CA PRO A 17 5.24 -16.09 29.34
C PRO A 17 4.28 -14.97 28.92
N CYS A 18 3.15 -14.88 29.58
CA CYS A 18 2.04 -13.97 29.22
C CYS A 18 2.54 -12.54 28.94
N ARG A 19 3.56 -12.09 29.64
CA ARG A 19 4.23 -10.79 29.45
C ARG A 19 4.83 -10.62 28.06
N VAL A 20 5.53 -11.62 27.53
CA VAL A 20 6.15 -11.54 26.19
C VAL A 20 5.07 -11.42 25.10
N ARG A 21 3.97 -12.08 25.27
CA ARG A 21 2.82 -12.00 24.35
C ARG A 21 2.25 -10.57 24.28
N TRP A 22 2.11 -9.91 25.43
CA TRP A 22 1.66 -8.52 25.49
C TRP A 22 2.66 -7.55 24.85
N TYR A 23 3.96 -7.72 25.10
CA TYR A 23 4.99 -6.90 24.45
C TYR A 23 5.01 -7.08 22.93
N MET A 24 4.86 -8.31 22.43
CA MET A 24 4.78 -8.58 21.00
C MET A 24 3.57 -7.89 20.36
N MET A 25 2.40 -7.96 20.98
CA MET A 25 1.21 -7.26 20.51
C MET A 25 1.40 -5.73 20.49
N ALA A 26 2.02 -5.17 21.51
CA ALA A 26 2.30 -3.74 21.58
C ALA A 26 3.26 -3.28 20.47
N ILE A 27 4.34 -4.03 20.22
CA ILE A 27 5.30 -3.73 19.16
C ILE A 27 4.65 -3.81 17.79
N ILE A 28 3.84 -4.84 17.54
CA ILE A 28 3.10 -5.00 16.27
C ILE A 28 2.14 -3.83 16.07
N GLY A 29 1.36 -3.48 17.08
CA GLY A 29 0.42 -2.36 17.02
C GLY A 29 1.11 -1.02 16.76
N PHE A 30 2.23 -0.77 17.44
CA PHE A 30 3.04 0.42 17.22
C PHE A 30 3.61 0.48 15.80
N SER A 31 4.13 -0.65 15.29
CA SER A 31 4.68 -0.72 13.93
C SER A 31 3.61 -0.46 12.86
N ILE A 32 2.40 -1.01 13.03
CA ILE A 32 1.28 -0.76 12.12
C ILE A 32 0.86 0.71 12.17
N GLY A 33 0.77 1.30 13.36
CA GLY A 33 0.45 2.72 13.53
C GLY A 33 1.47 3.64 12.87
N LEU A 34 2.77 3.34 13.02
CA LEU A 34 3.84 4.09 12.38
C LEU A 34 3.77 4.01 10.85
N MET A 35 3.53 2.81 10.31
CA MET A 35 3.35 2.60 8.87
C MET A 35 2.13 3.36 8.34
N GLY A 36 1.00 3.34 9.06
CA GLY A 36 -0.19 4.10 8.69
C GLY A 36 0.05 5.62 8.71
N TYR A 37 0.77 6.12 9.68
CA TYR A 37 1.14 7.55 9.74
C TYR A 37 2.05 7.96 8.56
N MET A 38 3.05 7.13 8.23
CA MET A 38 3.91 7.36 7.07
C MET A 38 3.12 7.37 5.76
N LEU A 39 2.18 6.42 5.58
CA LEU A 39 1.26 6.38 4.44
C LEU A 39 0.47 7.68 4.33
N TYR A 40 -0.19 8.08 5.40
CA TYR A 40 -0.99 9.30 5.43
C TYR A 40 -0.18 10.55 5.05
N THR A 41 1.01 10.71 5.62
CA THR A 41 1.89 11.86 5.37
C THR A 41 2.34 11.91 3.91
N LEU A 42 2.71 10.76 3.33
CA LEU A 42 3.11 10.70 1.92
C LEU A 42 1.96 11.00 0.97
N ILE A 43 0.76 10.47 1.25
CA ILE A 43 -0.45 10.75 0.46
C ILE A 43 -0.80 12.23 0.51
N ASP A 44 -0.78 12.85 1.69
CA ASP A 44 -1.08 14.27 1.86
C ASP A 44 -0.06 15.16 1.12
N CYS A 45 1.22 14.79 1.19
CA CYS A 45 2.27 15.50 0.45
C CYS A 45 2.04 15.45 -1.09
N LEU A 46 1.77 14.27 -1.64
CA LEU A 46 1.51 14.11 -3.08
C LEU A 46 0.20 14.79 -3.50
N ALA A 47 -0.84 14.71 -2.69
CA ALA A 47 -2.09 15.40 -2.94
C ALA A 47 -1.90 16.92 -2.98
N ARG A 48 -1.15 17.49 -2.04
CA ARG A 48 -0.82 18.93 -2.03
C ARG A 48 -0.03 19.34 -3.26
N MET A 49 0.95 18.54 -3.68
CA MET A 49 1.70 18.82 -4.92
C MET A 49 0.77 18.84 -6.14
N ARG A 50 -0.18 17.91 -6.23
CA ARG A 50 -1.19 17.87 -7.29
C ARG A 50 -2.08 19.13 -7.27
N TYR A 51 -2.61 19.51 -6.11
CA TYR A 51 -3.44 20.71 -5.97
C TYR A 51 -2.66 22.00 -6.30
N SER A 52 -1.42 22.11 -5.85
CA SER A 52 -0.55 23.25 -6.17
C SER A 52 -0.31 23.38 -7.68
N ALA A 53 -0.06 22.29 -8.38
CA ALA A 53 0.11 22.29 -9.83
C ALA A 53 -1.16 22.73 -10.57
N ILE A 54 -2.35 22.31 -10.08
CA ILE A 54 -3.64 22.72 -10.65
C ILE A 54 -3.89 24.22 -10.41
N HIS A 55 -3.62 24.70 -9.19
CA HIS A 55 -3.77 26.13 -8.86
C HIS A 55 -2.84 27.00 -9.69
N ALA A 56 -1.58 26.63 -9.85
CA ALA A 56 -0.63 27.36 -10.69
C ALA A 56 -1.10 27.42 -12.15
N ALA A 57 -1.68 26.36 -12.69
CA ALA A 57 -2.23 26.33 -14.04
C ALA A 57 -3.50 27.22 -14.18
N LEU A 58 -4.29 27.38 -13.14
CA LEU A 58 -5.48 28.23 -13.11
C LEU A 58 -5.15 29.71 -12.97
N GLU A 59 -4.11 30.06 -12.23
CA GLU A 59 -3.67 31.45 -12.04
C GLU A 59 -3.07 32.07 -13.30
N LEU A 60 -2.51 31.25 -14.20
CA LEU A 60 -1.94 31.70 -15.46
C LEU A 60 -2.99 32.15 -16.49
N LYS A 61 -4.28 31.96 -16.25
CA LYS A 61 -5.34 32.27 -17.18
C LYS A 61 -6.54 32.89 -16.45
N ASP A 62 -7.10 33.96 -17.02
CA ASP A 62 -8.24 34.68 -16.46
C ASP A 62 -9.36 33.73 -15.99
N LYS A 63 -9.74 33.91 -14.73
CA LYS A 63 -10.63 33.07 -13.91
C LYS A 63 -12.06 32.87 -14.49
N SER A 64 -12.42 33.58 -15.53
CA SER A 64 -13.80 33.67 -16.06
C SER A 64 -14.02 33.02 -17.41
N SER A 65 -13.01 32.37 -18.01
CA SER A 65 -13.15 31.79 -19.33
C SER A 65 -13.47 30.30 -19.26
N ILE A 66 -14.48 29.83 -20.02
CA ILE A 66 -14.82 28.43 -20.23
C ILE A 66 -13.58 27.61 -20.62
N GLY A 67 -12.64 28.22 -21.37
CA GLY A 67 -11.35 27.61 -21.71
C GLY A 67 -10.46 27.32 -20.51
N ALA A 68 -10.52 28.11 -19.43
CA ALA A 68 -9.75 27.85 -18.21
C ALA A 68 -10.28 26.62 -17.46
N ILE A 69 -11.58 26.44 -17.42
CA ILE A 69 -12.23 25.27 -16.80
C ILE A 69 -11.84 24.00 -17.57
N PHE A 70 -11.92 24.03 -18.91
CA PHE A 70 -11.56 22.89 -19.74
C PHE A 70 -10.07 22.51 -19.57
N LEU A 71 -9.18 23.50 -19.55
CA LEU A 71 -7.74 23.28 -19.33
C LEU A 71 -7.47 22.68 -17.95
N SER A 72 -8.15 23.15 -16.91
CA SER A 72 -8.04 22.62 -15.55
C SER A 72 -8.45 21.15 -15.46
N ILE A 73 -9.56 20.77 -16.09
CA ILE A 73 -10.02 19.38 -16.15
C ILE A 73 -8.99 18.52 -16.88
N LEU A 74 -8.47 18.99 -18.01
CA LEU A 74 -7.50 18.24 -18.82
C LEU A 74 -6.19 18.05 -18.05
N MET A 75 -5.68 19.09 -17.39
CA MET A 75 -4.47 18.99 -16.55
C MET A 75 -4.66 18.04 -15.37
N THR A 76 -5.79 18.13 -14.67
CA THR A 76 -6.10 17.22 -13.56
C THR A 76 -6.15 15.77 -14.03
N THR A 77 -6.80 15.50 -15.16
CA THR A 77 -6.91 14.15 -15.74
C THR A 77 -5.55 13.61 -16.15
N CYS A 78 -4.68 14.43 -16.77
CA CYS A 78 -3.33 14.01 -17.13
C CYS A 78 -2.47 13.65 -15.92
N ILE A 79 -2.52 14.47 -14.86
CA ILE A 79 -1.73 14.25 -13.65
C ILE A 79 -2.21 12.99 -12.92
N THR A 80 -3.52 12.82 -12.73
CA THR A 80 -4.09 11.62 -12.08
C THR A 80 -3.82 10.37 -12.89
N SER A 81 -3.98 10.41 -14.20
CA SER A 81 -3.66 9.30 -15.10
C SER A 81 -2.20 8.88 -15.00
N SER A 82 -1.27 9.83 -14.92
CA SER A 82 0.15 9.54 -14.80
C SER A 82 0.49 8.81 -13.48
N PHE A 83 -0.15 9.19 -12.36
CA PHE A 83 0.04 8.49 -11.08
C PHE A 83 -0.50 7.06 -11.11
N VAL A 84 -1.67 6.84 -11.74
CA VAL A 84 -2.25 5.50 -11.90
C VAL A 84 -1.36 4.63 -12.77
N LEU A 85 -0.88 5.16 -13.89
CA LEU A 85 0.03 4.43 -14.78
C LEU A 85 1.35 4.08 -14.08
N ALA A 86 1.93 4.99 -13.31
CA ALA A 86 3.14 4.75 -12.54
C ALA A 86 2.92 3.66 -11.48
N SER A 87 1.79 3.70 -10.76
CA SER A 87 1.42 2.67 -9.78
C SER A 87 1.26 1.30 -10.44
N SER A 88 0.51 1.24 -11.54
CA SER A 88 0.28 0.00 -12.29
C SER A 88 1.57 -0.57 -12.88
N TRP A 89 2.41 0.27 -13.47
CA TRP A 89 3.71 -0.15 -13.99
C TRP A 89 4.59 -0.76 -12.89
N LEU A 90 4.66 -0.11 -11.72
CA LEU A 90 5.45 -0.58 -10.60
C LEU A 90 5.00 -1.97 -10.12
N VAL A 91 3.69 -2.20 -10.02
CA VAL A 91 3.13 -3.49 -9.62
C VAL A 91 3.38 -4.55 -10.68
N CYS A 92 3.14 -4.26 -11.96
CA CYS A 92 3.26 -5.25 -13.03
C CYS A 92 4.70 -5.71 -13.26
N PHE A 93 5.67 -4.79 -13.21
CA PHE A 93 7.06 -5.09 -13.59
C PHE A 93 7.95 -5.44 -12.40
N VAL A 94 7.73 -4.87 -11.23
CA VAL A 94 8.62 -5.08 -10.06
C VAL A 94 8.13 -6.20 -9.16
N ALA A 95 6.86 -6.24 -8.84
CA ALA A 95 6.31 -7.25 -7.94
C ALA A 95 4.83 -7.56 -8.25
N PRO A 96 4.53 -8.46 -9.19
CA PRO A 96 3.15 -8.83 -9.53
C PRO A 96 2.37 -9.42 -8.33
N GLN A 97 3.07 -9.98 -7.34
CA GLN A 97 2.46 -10.45 -6.09
C GLN A 97 1.90 -9.30 -5.21
N ALA A 98 2.34 -8.05 -5.44
CA ALA A 98 1.82 -6.90 -4.71
C ALA A 98 0.41 -6.48 -5.17
N ALA A 99 -0.08 -6.98 -6.30
CA ALA A 99 -1.42 -6.67 -6.82
C ALA A 99 -2.55 -7.25 -5.97
N ALA A 100 -2.30 -8.40 -5.30
CA ALA A 100 -3.29 -9.03 -4.45
C ALA A 100 -3.43 -8.33 -3.09
N SER A 101 -4.60 -8.45 -2.46
CA SER A 101 -4.85 -7.89 -1.11
C SER A 101 -3.90 -8.45 -0.04
N GLY A 102 -3.37 -9.66 -0.25
CA GLY A 102 -2.51 -10.38 0.68
C GLY A 102 -3.28 -11.28 1.66
N ILE A 103 -4.59 -11.08 1.81
CA ILE A 103 -5.41 -11.90 2.71
C ILE A 103 -5.48 -13.36 2.27
N PRO A 104 -5.76 -13.68 0.98
CA PRO A 104 -5.78 -15.06 0.50
C PRO A 104 -4.43 -15.76 0.64
N GLU A 105 -3.33 -15.04 0.39
CA GLU A 105 -1.98 -15.57 0.50
C GLU A 105 -1.61 -15.89 1.94
N VAL A 106 -1.99 -15.03 2.90
CA VAL A 106 -1.79 -15.30 4.33
C VAL A 106 -2.64 -16.48 4.78
N MET A 107 -3.90 -16.58 4.33
CA MET A 107 -4.74 -17.75 4.62
C MET A 107 -4.16 -19.04 4.05
N ALA A 108 -3.68 -19.02 2.82
CA ALA A 108 -3.05 -20.18 2.20
C ALA A 108 -1.76 -20.60 2.93
N TYR A 109 -0.95 -19.62 3.37
CA TYR A 109 0.24 -19.88 4.17
C TYR A 109 -0.10 -20.52 5.53
N LEU A 110 -1.12 -20.02 6.21
CA LEU A 110 -1.60 -20.59 7.48
C LEU A 110 -2.17 -22.01 7.32
N ASN A 111 -2.68 -22.34 6.12
CA ASN A 111 -3.13 -23.68 5.76
C ASN A 111 -2.00 -24.61 5.31
N GLY A 112 -0.73 -24.16 5.38
CA GLY A 112 0.44 -24.96 5.07
C GLY A 112 0.88 -24.94 3.61
N CYS A 113 0.31 -24.03 2.79
CA CYS A 113 0.77 -23.83 1.41
C CYS A 113 1.97 -22.87 1.39
N LEU A 114 3.12 -23.36 0.95
CA LEU A 114 4.33 -22.52 0.79
C LEU A 114 4.21 -21.67 -0.49
N ILE A 115 3.83 -20.40 -0.33
CA ILE A 115 3.81 -19.43 -1.43
C ILE A 115 5.12 -18.64 -1.40
N ARG A 116 5.95 -18.83 -2.43
CA ARG A 116 7.25 -18.14 -2.53
C ARG A 116 7.06 -16.64 -2.78
N LYS A 117 7.91 -15.82 -2.14
CA LYS A 117 8.04 -14.37 -2.34
C LYS A 117 6.92 -13.47 -1.82
N VAL A 118 5.84 -13.98 -1.23
CA VAL A 118 4.77 -13.14 -0.67
C VAL A 118 5.27 -12.32 0.53
N PHE A 119 6.07 -12.92 1.40
CA PHE A 119 6.65 -12.29 2.59
C PHE A 119 8.02 -11.63 2.33
N ASN A 120 8.29 -11.22 1.11
CA ASN A 120 9.54 -10.54 0.79
C ASN A 120 9.41 -9.04 1.08
N ILE A 121 10.47 -8.43 1.65
CA ILE A 121 10.54 -6.99 1.94
C ILE A 121 10.33 -6.16 0.66
N ASN A 122 10.86 -6.61 -0.47
CA ASN A 122 10.67 -5.93 -1.75
C ASN A 122 9.20 -5.85 -2.15
N THR A 123 8.43 -6.92 -1.94
CA THR A 123 6.98 -6.95 -2.21
C THR A 123 6.23 -5.97 -1.30
N LEU A 124 6.64 -5.88 -0.02
CA LEU A 124 6.07 -4.92 0.92
C LEU A 124 6.32 -3.47 0.50
N ILE A 125 7.57 -3.14 0.11
CA ILE A 125 7.93 -1.79 -0.33
C ILE A 125 7.16 -1.39 -1.59
N VAL A 126 7.09 -2.28 -2.58
CA VAL A 126 6.35 -2.02 -3.82
C VAL A 126 4.87 -1.83 -3.53
N LYS A 127 4.29 -2.65 -2.69
CA LYS A 127 2.88 -2.53 -2.27
C LYS A 127 2.63 -1.21 -1.56
N PHE A 128 3.52 -0.79 -0.67
CA PHE A 128 3.43 0.49 0.04
C PHE A 128 3.45 1.68 -0.93
N ILE A 129 4.43 1.73 -1.84
CA ILE A 129 4.58 2.81 -2.81
C ILE A 129 3.42 2.84 -3.80
N SER A 130 3.00 1.68 -4.32
CA SER A 130 1.87 1.61 -5.26
C SER A 130 0.56 2.06 -4.63
N CYS A 131 0.33 1.70 -3.36
CA CYS A 131 -0.83 2.16 -2.59
C CYS A 131 -0.82 3.68 -2.41
N VAL A 132 0.33 4.28 -2.04
CA VAL A 132 0.47 5.74 -1.93
C VAL A 132 0.13 6.44 -3.24
N LEU A 133 0.67 5.96 -4.36
CA LEU A 133 0.41 6.54 -5.68
C LEU A 133 -1.06 6.39 -6.11
N ALA A 134 -1.66 5.23 -5.85
CA ALA A 134 -3.06 4.97 -6.18
C ALA A 134 -4.00 5.89 -5.37
N VAL A 135 -3.80 6.01 -4.06
CA VAL A 135 -4.62 6.89 -3.22
C VAL A 135 -4.37 8.37 -3.54
N ALA A 136 -3.13 8.77 -3.81
CA ALA A 136 -2.79 10.15 -4.20
C ALA A 136 -3.42 10.54 -5.55
N SER A 137 -3.69 9.57 -6.44
CA SER A 137 -4.45 9.83 -7.68
C SER A 137 -5.93 10.08 -7.43
N GLY A 138 -6.46 9.74 -6.24
CA GLY A 138 -7.87 9.85 -5.87
C GLY A 138 -8.69 8.60 -6.09
N LEU A 139 -8.06 7.45 -6.35
CA LEU A 139 -8.75 6.16 -6.40
C LEU A 139 -9.09 5.69 -4.98
N PRO A 140 -10.33 5.20 -4.74
CA PRO A 140 -10.64 4.47 -3.53
C PRO A 140 -9.92 3.12 -3.55
N VAL A 141 -9.09 2.86 -2.56
CA VAL A 141 -8.31 1.61 -2.41
C VAL A 141 -8.76 0.87 -1.16
#